data_742c36784e8ad25f3f3d97cbe679cc43
#
_entry.id   742c36784e8ad25f3f3d97cbe679cc43
#
_cell.length_a   1.000
_cell.length_b   1.000
_cell.length_c   1.000
_cell.angle_alpha   90.00
_cell.angle_beta   90.00
_cell.angle_gamma   90.00
#
_symmetry.space_group_name_H-M   'P 1'
#
loop_
_entity.id
_entity.type
_entity.pdbx_description
1 polymer ?
#
loop_
_entity_poly.entity_id
_entity_poly.type
_entity_poly.pdbx_seq_one_letter_code
_entity_poly.pdbx_strand_id
1 'polypeptide(L)'
;MVYAVYTTESFEKEIKKLPDSDKSIIQNIFLQLKENPYVGDQIRYRFFREKRIREKRVYYLVYDDLSAVLVVAFGGKKAQQETIDRIIAILPEFKIYLEKLLKSKKPTGF
;
A
#
# COMPACT_ATOMS: atom_id res chain seq x y z
N MET A 1 18.60 2.18 -2.51
CA MET A 1 18.05 2.05 -1.15
C MET A 1 16.84 1.15 -1.19
N VAL A 2 16.74 0.22 -0.25
CA VAL A 2 15.64 -0.75 -0.22
C VAL A 2 14.64 -0.36 0.87
N TYR A 3 13.36 -0.33 0.51
CA TYR A 3 12.27 -0.06 1.45
C TYR A 3 11.64 -1.37 1.91
N ALA A 4 11.22 -1.43 3.16
CA ALA A 4 10.42 -2.54 3.66
C ALA A 4 8.95 -2.27 3.34
N VAL A 5 8.22 -3.28 2.86
CA VAL A 5 6.82 -3.15 2.48
C VAL A 5 5.95 -3.86 3.50
N TYR A 6 5.00 -3.12 4.06
CA TYR A 6 4.04 -3.62 5.05
C TYR A 6 2.62 -3.44 4.52
N THR A 7 1.69 -4.20 5.06
CA THR A 7 0.27 -4.12 4.68
C THR A 7 -0.60 -3.95 5.92
N THR A 8 -1.78 -3.34 5.73
CA THR A 8 -2.80 -3.30 6.78
C THR A 8 -3.62 -4.58 6.75
N GLU A 9 -4.27 -4.90 7.87
CA GLU A 9 -5.15 -6.07 7.93
C GLU A 9 -6.29 -5.97 6.93
N SER A 10 -6.86 -4.78 6.75
CA SER A 10 -7.96 -4.60 5.80
C SER A 10 -7.52 -4.87 4.37
N PHE A 11 -6.31 -4.44 4.00
CA PHE A 11 -5.76 -4.73 2.69
C PHE A 11 -5.60 -6.25 2.51
N GLU A 12 -5.03 -6.94 3.49
CA GLU A 12 -4.82 -8.38 3.41
C GLU A 12 -6.14 -9.14 3.27
N LYS A 13 -7.18 -8.72 3.96
CA LYS A 13 -8.50 -9.34 3.83
C LYS A 13 -9.07 -9.18 2.42
N GLU A 14 -8.87 -8.02 1.82
CA GLU A 14 -9.35 -7.76 0.46
C GLU A 14 -8.67 -8.66 -0.56
N ILE A 15 -7.34 -8.82 -0.47
CA ILE A 15 -6.61 -9.58 -1.46
C ILE A 15 -6.74 -11.09 -1.30
N LYS A 16 -7.15 -11.59 -0.13
CA LYS A 16 -7.39 -13.03 0.05
C LYS A 16 -8.44 -13.56 -0.90
N LYS A 17 -9.37 -12.72 -1.30
CA LYS A 17 -10.48 -13.10 -2.19
C LYS A 17 -10.08 -13.12 -3.66
N LEU A 18 -8.88 -12.69 -4.00
CA LEU A 18 -8.45 -12.55 -5.38
C LEU A 18 -7.95 -13.86 -5.97
N PRO A 19 -8.07 -14.04 -7.31
CA PRO A 19 -7.43 -15.17 -7.99
C PRO A 19 -5.92 -15.12 -7.84
N ASP A 20 -5.28 -16.28 -7.98
CA ASP A 20 -3.81 -16.36 -7.85
C ASP A 20 -3.07 -15.48 -8.85
N SER A 21 -3.62 -15.31 -10.06
CA SER A 21 -3.01 -14.44 -11.06
C SER A 21 -2.92 -12.99 -10.58
N ASP A 22 -3.97 -12.51 -9.91
CA ASP A 22 -3.98 -11.15 -9.36
C ASP A 22 -3.03 -11.03 -8.17
N LYS A 23 -2.97 -12.06 -7.32
CA LYS A 23 -2.03 -12.07 -6.20
C LYS A 23 -0.59 -12.01 -6.68
N SER A 24 -0.27 -12.69 -7.77
CA SER A 24 1.08 -12.65 -8.37
C SER A 24 1.43 -11.25 -8.85
N ILE A 25 0.48 -10.54 -9.45
CA ILE A 25 0.69 -9.16 -9.90
C ILE A 25 0.97 -8.27 -8.69
N ILE A 26 0.23 -8.45 -7.62
CA ILE A 26 0.42 -7.66 -6.38
C ILE A 26 1.80 -7.93 -5.80
N GLN A 27 2.25 -9.17 -5.76
CA GLN A 27 3.59 -9.50 -5.29
C GLN A 27 4.67 -8.82 -6.12
N ASN A 28 4.49 -8.78 -7.44
CA ASN A 28 5.43 -8.08 -8.32
C ASN A 28 5.45 -6.59 -8.03
N ILE A 29 4.30 -6.00 -7.73
CA ILE A 29 4.23 -4.60 -7.33
C ILE A 29 5.01 -4.38 -6.04
N PHE A 30 4.88 -5.27 -5.06
CA PHE A 30 5.62 -5.15 -3.81
C PHE A 30 7.12 -5.18 -4.05
N LEU A 31 7.60 -6.03 -4.96
CA LEU A 31 9.01 -6.05 -5.32
C LEU A 31 9.47 -4.72 -5.94
N GLN A 32 8.63 -4.13 -6.79
CA GLN A 32 8.91 -2.81 -7.36
C GLN A 32 8.98 -1.74 -6.27
N LEU A 33 8.05 -1.77 -5.32
CA LEU A 33 8.00 -0.79 -4.25
C LEU A 33 9.21 -0.85 -3.32
N LYS A 34 9.78 -2.03 -3.14
CA LYS A 34 11.02 -2.19 -2.37
C LYS A 34 12.18 -1.44 -3.00
N GLU A 35 12.27 -1.47 -4.33
CA GLU A 35 13.35 -0.81 -5.05
C GLU A 35 13.07 0.68 -5.27
N ASN A 36 11.84 1.02 -5.63
CA ASN A 36 11.44 2.40 -5.90
C ASN A 36 9.98 2.61 -5.50
N PRO A 37 9.71 3.10 -4.28
CA PRO A 37 8.34 3.28 -3.84
C PRO A 37 7.60 4.41 -4.57
N TYR A 38 8.32 5.23 -5.32
CA TYR A 38 7.70 6.34 -6.07
C TYR A 38 7.32 5.95 -7.49
N VAL A 39 7.32 4.66 -7.82
CA VAL A 39 6.97 4.17 -9.15
C VAL A 39 5.49 4.37 -9.48
N GLY A 40 4.61 4.38 -8.50
CA GLY A 40 3.18 4.60 -8.72
C GLY A 40 2.83 6.07 -8.95
N ASP A 41 1.56 6.31 -9.29
CA ASP A 41 1.06 7.66 -9.54
C ASP A 41 0.79 8.39 -8.23
N GLN A 42 1.18 9.66 -8.17
CA GLN A 42 0.95 10.49 -7.00
C GLN A 42 -0.53 10.85 -6.86
N ILE A 43 -1.04 10.78 -5.62
CA ILE A 43 -2.39 11.22 -5.27
C ILE A 43 -2.24 12.33 -4.25
N ARG A 44 -2.65 13.54 -4.55
CA ARG A 44 -2.66 14.68 -3.62
C ARG A 44 -1.30 15.01 -2.96
N TYR A 45 -0.62 14.02 -2.36
CA TYR A 45 0.66 14.19 -1.68
C TYR A 45 1.72 13.30 -2.31
N ARG A 46 2.99 13.73 -2.27
CA ARG A 46 4.08 12.94 -2.83
C ARG A 46 4.18 11.54 -2.21
N PHE A 47 3.90 11.44 -0.92
CA PHE A 47 4.00 10.17 -0.19
C PHE A 47 2.76 9.26 -0.36
N PHE A 48 1.68 9.74 -0.93
CA PHE A 48 0.45 8.98 -1.12
C PHE A 48 0.33 8.64 -2.61
N ARG A 49 0.42 7.35 -2.92
CA ARG A 49 0.51 6.92 -4.30
C ARG A 49 -0.39 5.72 -4.59
N GLU A 50 -0.66 5.49 -5.87
CA GLU A 50 -1.41 4.33 -6.31
C GLU A 50 -0.69 3.61 -7.43
N LYS A 51 -0.93 2.30 -7.53
CA LYS A 51 -0.44 1.47 -8.62
C LYS A 51 -1.61 0.70 -9.19
N ARG A 52 -1.79 0.76 -10.51
CA ARG A 52 -2.91 0.10 -11.18
C ARG A 52 -2.65 -1.39 -11.38
N ILE A 53 -3.73 -2.17 -11.21
CA ILE A 53 -3.78 -3.58 -11.56
C ILE A 53 -5.05 -3.75 -12.37
N ARG A 54 -4.95 -3.71 -13.71
CA ARG A 54 -6.12 -3.76 -14.59
C ARG A 54 -7.07 -2.60 -14.25
N GLU A 55 -8.30 -2.90 -13.84
CA GLU A 55 -9.29 -1.90 -13.47
C GLU A 55 -9.26 -1.53 -11.98
N LYS A 56 -8.37 -2.16 -11.22
CA LYS A 56 -8.26 -1.92 -9.78
C LYS A 56 -6.97 -1.18 -9.45
N ARG A 57 -6.88 -0.73 -8.20
CA ARG A 57 -5.74 0.06 -7.73
C ARG A 57 -5.30 -0.40 -6.37
N VAL A 58 -3.98 -0.41 -6.18
CA VAL A 58 -3.35 -0.60 -4.87
C VAL A 58 -2.93 0.78 -4.38
N TYR A 59 -3.38 1.16 -3.19
CA TYR A 59 -3.04 2.45 -2.59
C TYR A 59 -2.01 2.24 -1.50
N TYR A 60 -1.00 3.11 -1.48
CA TYR A 60 0.06 2.96 -0.50
C TYR A 60 0.64 4.31 -0.07
N LEU A 61 1.31 4.28 1.10
CA LEU A 61 1.94 5.44 1.69
C LEU A 61 3.43 5.17 1.82
N VAL A 62 4.25 6.18 1.49
CA VAL A 62 5.71 6.08 1.56
C VAL A 62 6.22 6.89 2.73
N TYR A 63 6.99 6.26 3.59
CA TYR A 63 7.60 6.90 4.75
C TYR A 63 9.12 6.84 4.60
N ASP A 64 9.69 7.90 4.00
CA ASP A 64 11.14 7.97 3.76
C ASP A 64 11.95 7.93 5.05
N ASP A 65 11.46 8.59 6.09
CA ASP A 65 12.12 8.62 7.39
C ASP A 65 12.23 7.24 8.03
N LEU A 66 11.35 6.32 7.65
CA LEU A 66 11.33 4.96 8.19
C LEU A 66 11.83 3.94 7.16
N SER A 67 12.18 4.38 5.95
CA SER A 67 12.52 3.50 4.83
C SER A 67 11.47 2.40 4.65
N ALA A 68 10.19 2.78 4.70
CA ALA A 68 9.09 1.83 4.70
C ALA A 68 7.93 2.31 3.84
N VAL A 69 7.17 1.33 3.33
CA VAL A 69 5.93 1.55 2.58
C VAL A 69 4.82 0.82 3.29
N LEU A 70 3.68 1.47 3.47
CA LEU A 70 2.49 0.83 4.01
C LEU A 70 1.41 0.77 2.94
N VAL A 71 1.02 -0.44 2.55
CA VAL A 71 -0.05 -0.65 1.57
C VAL A 71 -1.37 -0.69 2.32
N VAL A 72 -2.27 0.24 2.02
CA VAL A 72 -3.42 0.52 2.88
C VAL A 72 -4.77 0.17 2.29
N ALA A 73 -4.88 0.05 0.97
CA ALA A 73 -6.18 -0.22 0.37
C ALA A 73 -6.07 -0.81 -1.02
N PHE A 74 -7.14 -1.47 -1.44
CA PHE A 74 -7.28 -2.06 -2.75
C PHE A 74 -8.72 -1.87 -3.19
N GLY A 75 -8.95 -1.46 -4.42
CA GLY A 75 -10.31 -1.28 -4.90
C GLY A 75 -10.39 -0.81 -6.33
N GLY A 76 -11.63 -0.78 -6.85
CA GLY A 76 -11.92 -0.39 -8.22
C GLY A 76 -12.14 1.10 -8.40
N LYS A 77 -12.35 1.49 -9.64
CA LYS A 77 -12.52 2.88 -10.03
C LYS A 77 -13.73 3.54 -9.40
N LYS A 78 -14.83 2.82 -9.22
CA LYS A 78 -16.08 3.39 -8.68
C LYS A 78 -15.92 3.96 -7.28
N ALA A 79 -15.13 3.29 -6.44
CA ALA A 79 -14.93 3.72 -5.06
C ALA A 79 -13.65 4.52 -4.87
N GLN A 80 -13.02 4.95 -5.96
CA GLN A 80 -11.71 5.59 -5.90
C GLN A 80 -11.71 6.85 -5.02
N GLN A 81 -12.61 7.78 -5.28
CA GLN A 81 -12.63 9.05 -4.54
C GLN A 81 -12.94 8.82 -3.06
N GLU A 82 -13.89 7.95 -2.79
CA GLU A 82 -14.28 7.62 -1.42
C GLU A 82 -13.11 6.95 -0.67
N THR A 83 -12.40 6.05 -1.34
CA THR A 83 -11.22 5.41 -0.75
C THR A 83 -10.13 6.42 -0.45
N ILE A 84 -9.85 7.33 -1.39
CA ILE A 84 -8.85 8.39 -1.22
C ILE A 84 -9.21 9.28 -0.03
N ASP A 85 -10.46 9.71 0.03
CA ASP A 85 -10.92 10.60 1.10
C ASP A 85 -10.79 9.93 2.47
N ARG A 86 -11.12 8.64 2.56
CA ARG A 86 -11.02 7.89 3.80
C ARG A 86 -9.56 7.75 4.24
N ILE A 87 -8.67 7.47 3.31
CA ILE A 87 -7.24 7.34 3.63
C ILE A 87 -6.70 8.67 4.16
N ILE A 88 -7.02 9.77 3.49
CA ILE A 88 -6.56 11.10 3.90
C ILE A 88 -7.09 11.45 5.28
N ALA A 89 -8.34 11.09 5.57
CA ALA A 89 -8.96 11.42 6.85
C ALA A 89 -8.25 10.77 8.05
N ILE A 90 -7.57 9.63 7.84
CA ILE A 90 -6.94 8.90 8.94
C ILE A 90 -5.42 8.71 8.75
N LEU A 91 -4.79 9.61 8.00
CA LEU A 91 -3.33 9.52 7.76
C LEU A 91 -2.51 9.35 9.03
N PRO A 92 -2.75 10.10 10.12
CA PRO A 92 -1.94 9.92 11.34
C PRO A 92 -2.05 8.52 11.93
N GLU A 93 -3.21 7.89 11.80
CA GLU A 93 -3.43 6.54 12.34
C GLU A 93 -2.61 5.49 11.60
N PHE A 94 -2.40 5.68 10.29
CA PHE A 94 -1.56 4.77 9.51
C PHE A 94 -0.11 4.82 9.97
N LYS A 95 0.40 6.00 10.33
CA LYS A 95 1.77 6.11 10.82
C LYS A 95 1.93 5.37 12.14
N ILE A 96 0.96 5.52 13.04
CA ILE A 96 0.96 4.82 14.33
C ILE A 96 0.94 3.30 14.09
N TYR A 97 0.10 2.85 13.17
CA TYR A 97 0.01 1.44 12.81
C TYR A 97 1.35 0.92 12.30
N LEU A 98 1.98 1.66 11.39
CA LEU A 98 3.27 1.25 10.81
C LEU A 98 4.36 1.20 11.88
N GLU A 99 4.40 2.17 12.79
CA GLU A 99 5.39 2.19 13.85
C GLU A 99 5.27 0.96 14.75
N LYS A 100 4.05 0.51 15.00
CA LYS A 100 3.82 -0.74 15.75
C LYS A 100 4.33 -1.95 15.01
N LEU A 101 4.11 -2.00 13.69
CA LEU A 101 4.63 -3.09 12.85
C LEU A 101 6.15 -3.10 12.84
N LEU A 102 6.78 -1.94 12.79
CA LEU A 102 8.23 -1.83 12.82
C LEU A 102 8.82 -2.37 14.11
N LYS A 103 8.11 -2.22 15.22
CA LYS A 103 8.54 -2.79 16.50
C LYS A 103 8.51 -4.31 16.48
N SER A 104 7.63 -4.92 15.68
CA SER A 104 7.59 -6.37 15.52
C SER A 104 8.66 -6.86 14.54
N LYS A 105 9.25 -5.94 13.75
CA LYS A 105 10.35 -6.18 12.82
C LYS A 105 10.07 -7.19 11.71
N LYS A 106 8.81 -7.36 11.35
CA LYS A 106 8.44 -8.29 10.28
C LYS A 106 7.66 -7.58 9.18
N PRO A 107 8.31 -7.26 8.04
CA PRO A 107 7.57 -6.78 6.88
C PRO A 107 6.54 -7.82 6.45
N THR A 108 5.36 -7.35 6.05
CA THR A 108 4.33 -8.23 5.55
C THR A 108 4.67 -8.64 4.12
N GLY A 109 4.50 -9.94 3.84
CA GLY A 109 4.68 -10.46 2.50
C GLY A 109 3.68 -11.59 2.28
N PHE A 110 3.36 -11.88 1.03
CA PHE A 110 2.52 -13.02 0.70
C PHE A 110 2.81 -13.52 -0.70
#